data_d718c633a09595410fe77bbf6fd81ec4
#
_entry.id   d718c633a09595410fe77bbf6fd81ec4
#
_cell.length_a   1.000
_cell.length_b   1.000
_cell.length_c   1.000
_cell.angle_alpha   90.00
_cell.angle_beta   90.00
_cell.angle_gamma   90.00
#
_symmetry.space_group_name_H-M   'P 1'
#
loop_
_entity.id
_entity.type
_entity.pdbx_description
1 polymer ?
#
loop_
_entity_poly.entity_id
_entity_poly.type
_entity_poly.pdbx_seq_one_letter_code
_entity_poly.pdbx_strand_id
1 'polypeptide(L)'
;MEYTFTTDNFETEVLGSDVPVLVDFWATWCGPCRMANKEMIPMKEELKDKDIVYLYITGETSPLKTWENMIPDIHGEHYRVTAAQWNFLGKSFNVSGVPTYLIIDREGNIKYRQVGFPGVKTMKEELLKVADQ
;
A
#
# COMPACT_ATOMS: atom_id res chain seq x y z
N MET A 1 3.97 12.20 6.26
CA MET A 1 3.37 12.24 7.60
C MET A 1 3.33 10.85 8.17
N GLU A 2 3.81 10.69 9.39
CA GLU A 2 3.85 9.40 10.04
C GLU A 2 2.67 9.24 10.99
N TYR A 3 1.95 8.14 10.86
CA TYR A 3 0.91 7.76 11.81
C TYR A 3 1.28 6.43 12.43
N THR A 4 0.86 6.21 13.66
CA THR A 4 1.00 4.90 14.30
C THR A 4 -0.29 4.13 14.12
N PHE A 5 -0.22 3.00 13.45
CA PHE A 5 -1.35 2.11 13.32
C PHE A 5 -1.51 1.25 14.55
N THR A 6 -2.74 1.17 15.03
CA THR A 6 -3.19 0.07 15.86
C THR A 6 -4.16 -0.75 15.01
N THR A 7 -4.54 -1.91 15.49
CA THR A 7 -5.55 -2.73 14.81
C THR A 7 -6.87 -1.99 14.66
N ASP A 8 -7.22 -1.17 15.64
CA ASP A 8 -8.48 -0.43 15.66
C ASP A 8 -8.49 0.69 14.61
N ASN A 9 -7.41 1.48 14.54
CA ASN A 9 -7.40 2.61 13.60
C ASN A 9 -7.15 2.18 12.16
N PHE A 10 -6.54 1.01 11.92
CA PHE A 10 -6.43 0.48 10.57
C PHE A 10 -7.81 0.23 9.97
N GLU A 11 -8.69 -0.46 10.71
CA GLU A 11 -10.05 -0.71 10.24
C GLU A 11 -10.81 0.59 10.02
N THR A 12 -10.69 1.54 10.94
CA THR A 12 -11.42 2.80 10.85
C THR A 12 -10.91 3.69 9.72
N GLU A 13 -9.59 3.83 9.58
CA GLU A 13 -9.01 4.78 8.63
C GLU A 13 -8.85 4.21 7.23
N VAL A 14 -8.66 2.90 7.10
CA VAL A 14 -8.45 2.26 5.80
C VAL A 14 -9.72 1.62 5.30
N LEU A 15 -10.33 0.73 6.09
CA LEU A 15 -11.54 0.01 5.66
C LEU A 15 -12.79 0.88 5.73
N GLY A 16 -12.77 1.95 6.51
CA GLY A 16 -13.86 2.92 6.58
C GLY A 16 -13.71 4.10 5.63
N SER A 17 -12.73 4.07 4.74
CA SER A 17 -12.50 5.16 3.79
C SER A 17 -13.61 5.23 2.75
N ASP A 18 -13.99 6.46 2.37
CA ASP A 18 -14.97 6.70 1.31
C ASP A 18 -14.36 6.67 -0.09
N VAL A 19 -13.07 6.42 -0.18
CA VAL A 19 -12.33 6.39 -1.45
C VAL A 19 -11.61 5.06 -1.60
N PRO A 20 -11.32 4.64 -2.84
CA PRO A 20 -10.52 3.42 -3.05
C PRO A 20 -9.12 3.57 -2.47
N VAL A 21 -8.59 2.48 -1.93
CA VAL A 21 -7.25 2.47 -1.33
C VAL A 21 -6.43 1.35 -1.96
N LEU A 22 -5.24 1.69 -2.44
CA LEU A 22 -4.23 0.69 -2.77
C LEU A 22 -3.29 0.58 -1.59
N VAL A 23 -3.28 -0.59 -0.94
CA VAL A 23 -2.37 -0.87 0.16
C VAL A 23 -1.18 -1.64 -0.38
N ASP A 24 0.01 -1.13 -0.11
CA ASP A 24 1.29 -1.70 -0.55
C ASP A 24 2.12 -2.09 0.67
N PHE A 25 2.25 -3.39 0.91
CA PHE A 25 3.13 -3.92 1.95
C PHE A 25 4.52 -4.10 1.33
N TRP A 26 5.51 -3.40 1.84
CA TRP A 26 6.84 -3.36 1.24
C TRP A 26 7.95 -3.29 2.28
N ALA A 27 9.20 -3.33 1.82
CA ALA A 27 10.36 -3.13 2.68
C ALA A 27 11.45 -2.38 1.89
N THR A 28 12.22 -1.57 2.60
CA THR A 28 13.27 -0.76 1.97
C THR A 28 14.37 -1.60 1.33
N TRP A 29 14.62 -2.79 1.87
CA TRP A 29 15.63 -3.74 1.36
C TRP A 29 15.12 -4.60 0.19
N CYS A 30 13.87 -4.49 -0.15
CA CYS A 30 13.23 -5.34 -1.17
C CYS A 30 13.43 -4.72 -2.55
N GLY A 31 14.27 -5.37 -3.38
CA GLY A 31 14.55 -4.91 -4.75
C GLY A 31 13.31 -4.81 -5.61
N PRO A 32 12.47 -5.87 -5.71
CA PRO A 32 11.23 -5.80 -6.48
C PRO A 32 10.27 -4.72 -6.02
N CYS A 33 10.21 -4.44 -4.71
CA CYS A 33 9.38 -3.36 -4.17
C CYS A 33 9.84 -2.00 -4.69
N ARG A 34 11.16 -1.79 -4.70
CA ARG A 34 11.74 -0.53 -5.13
C ARG A 34 11.54 -0.31 -6.63
N MET A 35 11.70 -1.36 -7.43
CA MET A 35 11.43 -1.29 -8.86
C MET A 35 9.97 -0.99 -9.15
N ALA A 36 9.07 -1.68 -8.46
CA ALA A 36 7.63 -1.46 -8.62
C ALA A 36 7.24 -0.03 -8.27
N ASN A 37 7.80 0.51 -7.19
CA ASN A 37 7.52 1.88 -6.78
C ASN A 37 7.88 2.89 -7.88
N LYS A 38 9.02 2.68 -8.55
CA LYS A 38 9.43 3.53 -9.67
C LYS A 38 8.53 3.37 -10.88
N GLU A 39 8.18 2.14 -11.22
CA GLU A 39 7.33 1.87 -12.38
C GLU A 39 5.93 2.43 -12.21
N MET A 40 5.46 2.54 -10.98
CA MET A 40 4.12 3.09 -10.70
C MET A 40 4.07 4.62 -10.76
N ILE A 41 5.20 5.34 -10.79
CA ILE A 41 5.19 6.79 -10.80
C ILE A 41 4.36 7.36 -11.96
N PRO A 42 4.60 6.94 -13.23
CA PRO A 42 3.77 7.44 -14.33
C PRO A 42 2.31 7.06 -14.23
N MET A 43 2.03 5.85 -13.74
CA MET A 43 0.66 5.38 -13.53
C MET A 43 -0.09 6.27 -12.54
N LYS A 44 0.53 6.60 -11.42
CA LYS A 44 -0.07 7.48 -10.41
C LYS A 44 -0.35 8.86 -10.99
N GLU A 45 0.54 9.37 -11.83
CA GLU A 45 0.33 10.65 -12.51
C GLU A 45 -0.86 10.58 -13.46
N GLU A 46 -0.99 9.49 -14.21
CA GLU A 46 -2.14 9.27 -15.09
C GLU A 46 -3.46 9.20 -14.31
N LEU A 47 -3.41 8.64 -13.10
CA LEU A 47 -4.60 8.43 -12.27
C LEU A 47 -4.83 9.56 -11.24
N LYS A 48 -4.13 10.67 -11.37
CA LYS A 48 -4.21 11.76 -10.39
C LYS A 48 -5.59 12.38 -10.22
N ASP A 49 -6.42 12.29 -11.25
CA ASP A 49 -7.80 12.80 -11.20
C ASP A 49 -8.78 11.81 -10.56
N LYS A 50 -8.32 10.62 -10.25
CA LYS A 50 -9.10 9.63 -9.51
C LYS A 50 -8.80 9.79 -8.03
N ASP A 51 -9.80 9.61 -7.19
CA ASP A 51 -9.64 9.76 -5.74
C ASP A 51 -9.12 8.46 -5.12
N ILE A 52 -7.88 8.09 -5.50
CA ILE A 52 -7.25 6.87 -4.98
C ILE A 52 -6.25 7.25 -3.90
N VAL A 53 -6.33 6.61 -2.75
CA VAL A 53 -5.33 6.74 -1.69
C VAL A 53 -4.30 5.63 -1.87
N TYR A 54 -3.02 5.99 -1.90
CA TYR A 54 -1.92 5.04 -1.94
C TYR A 54 -1.34 4.94 -0.54
N LEU A 55 -1.46 3.77 0.06
CA LEU A 55 -1.07 3.52 1.44
C LEU A 55 0.07 2.52 1.48
N TYR A 56 1.22 2.94 2.01
CA TYR A 56 2.42 2.12 2.07
C TYR A 56 2.68 1.71 3.51
N ILE A 57 2.79 0.40 3.73
CA ILE A 57 3.05 -0.17 5.06
C ILE A 57 4.35 -0.95 5.02
N THR A 58 5.26 -0.61 5.92
CA THR A 58 6.50 -1.35 6.13
C THR A 58 6.68 -1.67 7.61
N GLY A 59 7.54 -2.63 7.92
CA GLY A 59 7.82 -3.04 9.28
C GLY A 59 9.16 -2.56 9.79
N GLU A 60 9.54 -3.04 10.97
CA GLU A 60 10.78 -2.65 11.63
C GLU A 60 12.04 -3.14 10.92
N THR A 61 11.92 -4.12 10.01
CA THR A 61 13.07 -4.57 9.20
C THR A 61 13.52 -3.52 8.22
N SER A 62 12.67 -2.52 7.94
CA SER A 62 13.08 -1.32 7.21
C SER A 62 13.67 -0.35 8.22
N PRO A 63 14.99 -0.08 8.17
CA PRO A 63 15.60 0.84 9.14
C PRO A 63 14.95 2.22 9.07
N LEU A 64 14.70 2.82 10.22
CA LEU A 64 13.98 4.08 10.30
C LEU A 64 14.56 5.16 9.40
N LYS A 65 15.87 5.37 9.47
CA LYS A 65 16.52 6.42 8.70
C LYS A 65 16.47 6.16 7.20
N THR A 66 16.65 4.91 6.78
CA THR A 66 16.54 4.52 5.38
C THR A 66 15.13 4.79 4.86
N TRP A 67 14.13 4.39 5.64
CA TRP A 67 12.73 4.60 5.31
C TRP A 67 12.42 6.11 5.20
N GLU A 68 12.83 6.90 6.18
CA GLU A 68 12.62 8.35 6.17
C GLU A 68 13.26 9.03 4.95
N ASN A 69 14.40 8.52 4.48
CA ASN A 69 15.08 9.05 3.30
C ASN A 69 14.38 8.65 2.00
N MET A 70 13.68 7.53 1.97
CA MET A 70 13.03 7.01 0.74
C MET A 70 11.63 7.57 0.52
N ILE A 71 10.86 7.76 1.59
CA ILE A 71 9.43 8.08 1.46
C ILE A 71 9.13 9.42 0.78
N PRO A 72 9.98 10.48 0.84
CA PRO A 72 9.68 11.70 0.11
C PRO A 72 9.55 11.53 -1.41
N ASP A 73 10.18 10.49 -1.95
CA ASP A 73 10.16 10.20 -3.39
C ASP A 73 9.01 9.26 -3.77
N ILE A 74 8.23 8.81 -2.80
CA ILE A 74 7.12 7.88 -3.03
C ILE A 74 5.82 8.56 -2.60
N HIS A 75 5.05 9.02 -3.57
CA HIS A 75 3.80 9.72 -3.29
C HIS A 75 2.77 8.80 -2.66
N GLY A 76 2.27 9.16 -1.49
CA GLY A 76 1.28 8.39 -0.76
C GLY A 76 1.38 8.61 0.74
N GLU A 77 0.64 7.82 1.48
CA GLU A 77 0.66 7.82 2.94
C GLU A 77 1.55 6.68 3.43
N HIS A 78 2.45 6.97 4.35
CA HIS A 78 3.50 6.04 4.77
C HIS A 78 3.42 5.70 6.25
N TYR A 79 3.45 4.40 6.54
CA TYR A 79 3.42 3.89 7.90
C TYR A 79 4.52 2.86 8.10
N ARG A 80 5.25 3.02 9.20
CA ARG A 80 6.24 2.05 9.65
C ARG A 80 5.72 1.44 10.95
N VAL A 81 5.33 0.18 10.90
CA VAL A 81 4.64 -0.49 12.00
C VAL A 81 5.60 -1.35 12.82
N THR A 82 5.22 -1.68 14.05
CA THR A 82 5.99 -2.59 14.89
C THR A 82 5.95 -4.01 14.36
N ALA A 83 6.87 -4.86 14.81
CA ALA A 83 6.88 -6.28 14.43
C ALA A 83 5.55 -6.96 14.79
N ALA A 84 4.99 -6.64 15.94
CA ALA A 84 3.70 -7.19 16.36
C ALA A 84 2.57 -6.76 15.45
N GLN A 85 2.53 -5.48 15.08
CA GLN A 85 1.53 -4.94 14.14
C GLN A 85 1.70 -5.54 12.74
N TRP A 86 2.94 -5.69 12.28
CA TRP A 86 3.23 -6.31 10.99
C TRP A 86 2.71 -7.75 10.96
N ASN A 87 2.98 -8.51 12.02
CA ASN A 87 2.52 -9.89 12.12
C ASN A 87 1.00 -9.98 12.15
N PHE A 88 0.35 -9.08 12.86
CA PHE A 88 -1.10 -9.01 12.90
C PHE A 88 -1.69 -8.73 11.52
N LEU A 89 -1.17 -7.71 10.84
CA LEU A 89 -1.63 -7.35 9.49
C LEU A 89 -1.33 -8.47 8.49
N GLY A 90 -0.18 -9.11 8.62
CA GLY A 90 0.21 -10.22 7.76
C GLY A 90 -0.75 -11.39 7.85
N LYS A 91 -1.20 -11.72 9.06
CA LYS A 91 -2.17 -12.78 9.27
C LYS A 91 -3.56 -12.36 8.80
N SER A 92 -3.96 -11.12 9.11
CA SER A 92 -5.28 -10.61 8.76
C SER A 92 -5.50 -10.53 7.25
N PHE A 93 -4.46 -10.17 6.50
CA PHE A 93 -4.56 -9.96 5.05
C PHE A 93 -3.77 -10.98 4.23
N ASN A 94 -3.26 -12.01 4.90
CA ASN A 94 -2.52 -13.10 4.25
C ASN A 94 -1.32 -12.59 3.45
N VAL A 95 -0.48 -11.79 4.11
CA VAL A 95 0.74 -11.24 3.53
C VAL A 95 1.88 -12.22 3.78
N SER A 96 2.22 -13.00 2.77
CA SER A 96 3.28 -14.01 2.87
C SER A 96 4.65 -13.51 2.44
N GLY A 97 4.71 -12.34 1.82
CA GLY A 97 5.96 -11.76 1.34
C GLY A 97 5.73 -10.34 0.85
N VAL A 98 6.81 -9.68 0.44
CA VAL A 98 6.75 -8.32 -0.10
C VAL A 98 7.29 -8.29 -1.53
N PRO A 99 6.71 -7.48 -2.42
CA PRO A 99 5.56 -6.64 -2.17
C PRO A 99 4.26 -7.43 -2.17
N THR A 100 3.29 -7.00 -1.40
CA THR A 100 1.92 -7.52 -1.45
C THR A 100 0.98 -6.33 -1.58
N TYR A 101 0.01 -6.44 -2.49
CA TYR A 101 -0.92 -5.37 -2.82
C TYR A 101 -2.34 -5.76 -2.49
N LEU A 102 -3.07 -4.83 -1.89
CA LEU A 102 -4.52 -4.96 -1.71
C LEU A 102 -5.18 -3.75 -2.33
N ILE A 103 -6.28 -3.96 -3.05
CA ILE A 103 -7.13 -2.85 -3.50
C ILE A 103 -8.45 -2.96 -2.75
N ILE A 104 -8.80 -1.90 -2.05
CA ILE A 104 -9.98 -1.84 -1.21
C ILE A 104 -10.93 -0.81 -1.81
N ASP A 105 -12.20 -1.20 -1.99
CA ASP A 105 -13.20 -0.32 -2.58
C ASP A 105 -13.75 0.68 -1.57
N ARG A 106 -14.66 1.54 -2.02
CA ARG A 106 -15.28 2.59 -1.20
C ARG A 106 -16.10 2.06 -0.04
N GLU A 107 -16.50 0.79 -0.08
CA GLU A 107 -17.29 0.14 0.95
C GLU A 107 -16.45 -0.68 1.91
N GLY A 108 -15.11 -0.66 1.74
CA GLY A 108 -14.19 -1.39 2.62
C GLY A 108 -13.97 -2.84 2.22
N ASN A 109 -14.38 -3.25 1.04
CA ASN A 109 -14.19 -4.62 0.57
C ASN A 109 -12.89 -4.77 -0.19
N ILE A 110 -12.16 -5.86 0.08
CA ILE A 110 -10.94 -6.18 -0.66
C ILE A 110 -11.36 -6.74 -2.02
N LYS A 111 -11.03 -6.03 -3.09
CA LYS A 111 -11.38 -6.39 -4.46
C LYS A 111 -10.25 -7.04 -5.23
N TYR A 112 -9.02 -6.85 -4.78
CA TYR A 112 -7.85 -7.42 -5.43
C TYR A 112 -6.77 -7.65 -4.39
N ARG A 113 -6.08 -8.76 -4.52
CA ARG A 113 -4.96 -9.12 -3.66
C ARG A 113 -3.92 -9.82 -4.52
N GLN A 114 -2.68 -9.35 -4.44
CA GLN A 114 -1.59 -9.92 -5.25
C GLN A 114 -0.30 -9.91 -4.46
N VAL A 115 0.37 -11.04 -4.38
CA VAL A 115 1.74 -11.15 -3.88
C VAL A 115 2.66 -11.00 -5.09
N GLY A 116 3.62 -10.08 -4.99
CA GLY A 116 4.47 -9.71 -6.10
C GLY A 116 3.82 -8.63 -6.97
N PHE A 117 4.65 -7.87 -7.69
CA PHE A 117 4.14 -6.81 -8.55
C PHE A 117 3.58 -7.41 -9.85
N PRO A 118 2.29 -7.16 -10.17
CA PRO A 118 1.67 -7.75 -11.35
C PRO A 118 2.00 -7.02 -12.67
N GLY A 119 2.75 -5.93 -12.58
CA GLY A 119 3.00 -5.04 -13.71
C GLY A 119 2.07 -3.83 -13.70
N VAL A 120 2.52 -2.76 -14.33
CA VAL A 120 1.78 -1.48 -14.34
C VAL A 120 0.42 -1.63 -15.02
N LYS A 121 0.37 -2.36 -16.14
CA LYS A 121 -0.86 -2.55 -16.90
C LYS A 121 -1.96 -3.19 -16.03
N THR A 122 -1.64 -4.31 -15.40
CA THR A 122 -2.59 -5.02 -14.54
C THR A 122 -2.99 -4.18 -13.34
N MET A 123 -2.01 -3.53 -12.70
CA MET A 123 -2.29 -2.68 -11.54
C MET A 123 -3.25 -1.55 -11.91
N LYS A 124 -3.00 -0.89 -13.04
CA LYS A 124 -3.87 0.19 -13.51
C LYS A 124 -5.29 -0.31 -13.80
N GLU A 125 -5.40 -1.44 -14.49
CA GLU A 125 -6.71 -2.04 -14.81
C GLU A 125 -7.50 -2.35 -13.54
N GLU A 126 -6.85 -2.95 -12.55
CA GLU A 126 -7.51 -3.31 -11.30
C GLU A 126 -7.90 -2.08 -10.48
N LEU A 127 -7.07 -1.05 -10.47
CA LEU A 127 -7.39 0.21 -9.81
C LEU A 127 -8.59 0.90 -10.46
N LEU A 128 -8.64 0.92 -11.79
CA LEU A 128 -9.74 1.57 -12.51
C LEU A 128 -11.07 0.85 -12.28
N LYS A 129 -11.06 -0.47 -12.17
CA LYS A 129 -12.29 -1.23 -11.87
C LYS A 129 -12.93 -0.75 -10.56
N VAL A 130 -12.12 -0.39 -9.60
CA VAL A 130 -12.59 0.04 -8.28
C VAL A 130 -12.88 1.54 -8.27
N ALA A 131 -12.02 2.34 -8.89
CA ALA A 131 -12.14 3.80 -8.89
C ALA A 131 -13.33 4.29 -9.71
N ASP A 132 -13.73 3.53 -10.74
CA ASP A 132 -14.82 3.90 -11.64
C ASP A 132 -16.17 3.30 -11.24
N GLN A 133 -16.23 2.68 -10.08
CA GLN A 133 -17.49 2.17 -9.53
C GLN A 133 -18.41 3.28 -9.05
#